data_20475075e99eb71c4bb09dc7cc736679
#
_entry.id   20475075e99eb71c4bb09dc7cc736679
#
_cell.length_a   1.000
_cell.length_b   1.000
_cell.length_c   1.000
_cell.angle_alpha   90.00
_cell.angle_beta   90.00
_cell.angle_gamma   90.00
#
_symmetry.space_group_name_H-M   'P 1'
#
loop_
_entity.id
_entity.type
_entity.pdbx_description
1 polymer ?
#
loop_
_entity_poly.entity_id
_entity_poly.type
_entity_poly.pdbx_seq_one_letter_code
_entity_poly.pdbx_strand_id
1 'polypeptide(L)'
;MEVHIFLFDDFDTMDAFGPAEVLGNVPEHFHINYVSIDGKIVNSMQGIKVWTEPLNPETVKGIFIVPGGQGARRLLYQETETLDKLKKSIAHAEICAMVSEGAAMVSQTGHLFRRKIAECKVGENWKRMFLAGVYEVPGASWVADGKYYSASNAFSSLAMTLSILADLTDLDVAEAAAGQIGCAWDAEDETVYR
;
A
#
# COMPACT_ATOMS: atom_id res chain seq x y z
N MET A 1 -14.75 -4.34 7.40
CA MET A 1 -13.98 -3.08 7.22
C MET A 1 -13.81 -2.80 5.75
N GLU A 2 -13.88 -1.53 5.31
CA GLU A 2 -13.62 -1.18 3.92
C GLU A 2 -12.11 -1.15 3.63
N VAL A 3 -11.74 -1.64 2.45
CA VAL A 3 -10.37 -1.60 1.91
C VAL A 3 -10.44 -0.90 0.57
N HIS A 4 -9.67 0.18 0.43
CA HIS A 4 -9.58 0.94 -0.82
C HIS A 4 -8.18 0.75 -1.42
N ILE A 5 -8.09 0.13 -2.59
CA ILE A 5 -6.84 -0.06 -3.32
C ILE A 5 -6.78 0.99 -4.43
N PHE A 6 -5.85 1.94 -4.29
CA PHE A 6 -5.68 3.02 -5.26
C PHE A 6 -4.90 2.54 -6.47
N LEU A 7 -5.54 2.52 -7.64
CA LEU A 7 -4.94 2.10 -8.90
C LEU A 7 -4.76 3.27 -9.87
N PHE A 8 -3.75 3.18 -10.68
CA PHE A 8 -3.38 4.14 -11.71
C PHE A 8 -2.72 3.40 -12.88
N ASP A 9 -2.67 4.00 -14.07
CA ASP A 9 -2.03 3.33 -15.22
C ASP A 9 -0.55 3.04 -14.94
N ASP A 10 -0.09 1.85 -15.32
CA ASP A 10 1.22 1.25 -15.05
C ASP A 10 1.52 1.06 -13.54
N PHE A 11 0.50 0.73 -12.74
CA PHE A 11 0.72 0.19 -11.40
C PHE A 11 1.35 -1.22 -11.47
N ASP A 12 2.09 -1.62 -10.46
CA ASP A 12 2.60 -2.98 -10.36
C ASP A 12 1.51 -3.94 -9.88
N THR A 13 1.25 -4.98 -10.66
CA THR A 13 0.15 -5.93 -10.40
C THR A 13 0.27 -6.57 -9.01
N MET A 14 1.45 -7.06 -8.65
CA MET A 14 1.64 -7.77 -7.39
C MET A 14 1.59 -6.84 -6.18
N ASP A 15 2.00 -5.57 -6.33
CA ASP A 15 1.91 -4.58 -5.25
C ASP A 15 0.45 -4.26 -4.87
N ALA A 16 -0.47 -4.36 -5.85
CA ALA A 16 -1.90 -4.15 -5.64
C ALA A 16 -2.63 -5.42 -5.24
N PHE A 17 -2.41 -6.52 -5.98
CA PHE A 17 -3.19 -7.75 -5.81
C PHE A 17 -2.63 -8.70 -4.75
N GLY A 18 -1.37 -8.57 -4.34
CA GLY A 18 -0.86 -9.31 -3.18
C GLY A 18 -1.65 -9.00 -1.90
N PRO A 19 -1.75 -7.74 -1.48
CA PRO A 19 -2.62 -7.35 -0.37
C PRO A 19 -4.10 -7.69 -0.59
N ALA A 20 -4.60 -7.55 -1.82
CA ALA A 20 -5.98 -7.91 -2.16
C ALA A 20 -6.25 -9.40 -1.96
N GLU A 21 -5.31 -10.26 -2.33
CA GLU A 21 -5.42 -11.71 -2.13
C GLU A 21 -5.51 -12.07 -0.65
N VAL A 22 -4.64 -11.50 0.18
CA VAL A 22 -4.66 -11.74 1.63
C VAL A 22 -5.99 -11.34 2.26
N LEU A 23 -6.44 -10.10 2.03
CA LEU A 23 -7.67 -9.57 2.66
C LEU A 23 -8.93 -10.14 2.01
N GLY A 24 -8.89 -10.49 0.72
CA GLY A 24 -9.99 -11.09 -0.02
C GLY A 24 -10.31 -12.53 0.39
N ASN A 25 -9.37 -13.23 1.03
CA ASN A 25 -9.60 -14.58 1.59
C ASN A 25 -10.41 -14.56 2.91
N VAL A 26 -10.67 -13.38 3.47
CA VAL A 26 -11.48 -13.21 4.69
C VAL A 26 -12.62 -12.20 4.46
N PRO A 27 -13.55 -12.50 3.52
CA PRO A 27 -14.57 -11.55 3.06
C PRO A 27 -15.58 -11.16 4.13
N GLU A 28 -15.68 -11.92 5.20
CA GLU A 28 -16.49 -11.59 6.38
C GLU A 28 -15.94 -10.40 7.17
N HIS A 29 -14.64 -10.11 7.05
CA HIS A 29 -13.97 -9.00 7.72
C HIS A 29 -13.74 -7.80 6.80
N PHE A 30 -13.46 -8.03 5.50
CA PHE A 30 -13.01 -7.00 4.58
C PHE A 30 -13.81 -6.94 3.28
N HIS A 31 -14.12 -5.74 2.84
CA HIS A 31 -14.73 -5.44 1.55
C HIS A 31 -13.75 -4.62 0.69
N ILE A 32 -13.32 -5.18 -0.45
CA ILE A 32 -12.28 -4.58 -1.29
C ILE A 32 -12.91 -3.73 -2.38
N ASN A 33 -12.46 -2.47 -2.46
CA ASN A 33 -12.83 -1.49 -3.48
C ASN A 33 -11.60 -1.08 -4.28
N TYR A 34 -11.61 -1.27 -5.59
CA TYR A 34 -10.59 -0.74 -6.48
C TYR A 34 -10.98 0.66 -6.91
N VAL A 35 -10.14 1.65 -6.61
CA VAL A 35 -10.42 3.07 -6.87
C VAL A 35 -9.30 3.71 -7.69
N SER A 36 -9.65 4.66 -8.56
CA SER A 36 -8.70 5.53 -9.26
C SER A 36 -9.21 6.96 -9.23
N ILE A 37 -8.41 7.93 -9.67
CA ILE A 37 -8.77 9.36 -9.60
C ILE A 37 -10.15 9.64 -10.20
N ASP A 38 -10.43 9.08 -11.40
CA ASP A 38 -11.64 9.38 -12.16
C ASP A 38 -12.64 8.21 -12.21
N GLY A 39 -12.26 7.03 -11.72
CA GLY A 39 -13.03 5.78 -11.90
C GLY A 39 -13.11 5.41 -13.39
N LYS A 40 -12.40 4.42 -13.81
CA LYS A 40 -12.41 3.89 -15.18
C LYS A 40 -11.56 2.63 -15.23
N ILE A 41 -11.37 2.08 -16.42
CA ILE A 41 -10.39 1.00 -16.60
C ILE A 41 -8.99 1.62 -16.51
N VAL A 42 -8.17 1.06 -15.61
CA VAL A 42 -6.73 1.32 -15.52
C VAL A 42 -5.97 0.04 -15.87
N ASN A 43 -4.74 0.19 -16.36
CA ASN A 43 -3.92 -0.93 -16.81
C ASN A 43 -2.71 -1.09 -15.89
N SER A 44 -2.42 -2.32 -15.46
CA SER A 44 -1.15 -2.60 -14.79
C SER A 44 0.02 -2.61 -15.78
N MET A 45 1.24 -2.52 -15.27
CA MET A 45 2.47 -2.71 -16.08
C MET A 45 2.50 -4.06 -16.79
N GLN A 46 1.87 -5.09 -16.21
CA GLN A 46 1.83 -6.44 -16.74
C GLN A 46 0.62 -6.68 -17.67
N GLY A 47 -0.16 -5.62 -17.98
CA GLY A 47 -1.23 -5.65 -18.97
C GLY A 47 -2.60 -6.09 -18.45
N ILE A 48 -2.80 -6.19 -17.13
CA ILE A 48 -4.11 -6.47 -16.54
C ILE A 48 -4.95 -5.21 -16.56
N LYS A 49 -6.19 -5.32 -17.03
CA LYS A 49 -7.18 -4.25 -17.06
C LYS A 49 -8.11 -4.37 -15.87
N VAL A 50 -8.18 -3.34 -15.06
CA VAL A 50 -9.02 -3.31 -13.87
C VAL A 50 -10.03 -2.18 -13.97
N TRP A 51 -11.31 -2.51 -13.77
CA TRP A 51 -12.34 -1.50 -13.59
C TRP A 51 -12.22 -0.89 -12.19
N THR A 52 -12.28 0.44 -12.09
CA THR A 52 -12.17 1.16 -10.82
C THR A 52 -13.32 2.13 -10.64
N GLU A 53 -13.71 2.36 -9.39
CA GLU A 53 -14.61 3.42 -9.00
C GLU A 53 -13.85 4.76 -8.84
N PRO A 54 -14.51 5.91 -9.01
CA PRO A 54 -13.87 7.20 -8.77
C PRO A 54 -13.52 7.37 -7.29
N LEU A 55 -12.27 7.77 -7.01
CA LEU A 55 -11.83 8.03 -5.64
C LEU A 55 -12.56 9.27 -5.08
N ASN A 56 -13.39 9.02 -4.09
CA ASN A 56 -13.99 10.06 -3.26
C ASN A 56 -13.30 10.09 -1.89
N PRO A 57 -12.44 11.06 -1.59
CA PRO A 57 -11.71 11.12 -0.33
C PRO A 57 -12.61 11.14 0.92
N GLU A 58 -13.78 11.71 0.84
CA GLU A 58 -14.72 11.84 1.97
C GLU A 58 -15.36 10.50 2.38
N THR A 59 -15.31 9.49 1.51
CA THR A 59 -15.85 8.15 1.79
C THR A 59 -14.78 7.14 2.19
N VAL A 60 -13.50 7.50 2.11
CA VAL A 60 -12.40 6.62 2.51
C VAL A 60 -12.42 6.42 4.02
N LYS A 61 -12.41 5.16 4.42
CA LYS A 61 -12.30 4.70 5.81
C LYS A 61 -11.66 3.31 5.81
N GLY A 62 -11.23 2.83 6.97
CA GLY A 62 -10.57 1.52 7.06
C GLY A 62 -9.18 1.55 6.44
N ILE A 63 -8.88 0.64 5.52
CA ILE A 63 -7.55 0.47 4.94
C ILE A 63 -7.47 1.17 3.58
N PHE A 64 -6.43 1.98 3.38
CA PHE A 64 -6.10 2.59 2.09
C PHE A 64 -4.74 2.06 1.62
N ILE A 65 -4.72 1.36 0.48
CA ILE A 65 -3.53 0.71 -0.07
C ILE A 65 -3.04 1.48 -1.29
N VAL A 66 -1.74 1.81 -1.30
CA VAL A 66 -1.06 2.52 -2.38
C VAL A 66 0.05 1.64 -2.95
N PRO A 67 -0.16 0.99 -4.09
CA PRO A 67 0.85 0.18 -4.76
C PRO A 67 1.93 1.04 -5.41
N GLY A 68 3.05 0.41 -5.77
CA GLY A 68 4.07 0.99 -6.63
C GLY A 68 3.80 0.80 -8.12
N GLY A 69 4.83 1.04 -8.91
CA GLY A 69 4.83 0.89 -10.36
C GLY A 69 5.36 2.13 -11.09
N GLN A 70 5.65 1.99 -12.39
CA GLN A 70 6.21 3.10 -13.17
C GLN A 70 5.24 4.28 -13.30
N GLY A 71 3.93 4.03 -13.24
CA GLY A 71 2.91 5.07 -13.23
C GLY A 71 3.01 6.03 -12.04
N ALA A 72 3.48 5.56 -10.89
CA ALA A 72 3.73 6.40 -9.72
C ALA A 72 4.66 7.58 -10.05
N ARG A 73 5.67 7.35 -10.89
CA ARG A 73 6.60 8.40 -11.32
C ARG A 73 5.91 9.49 -12.13
N ARG A 74 5.01 9.10 -13.05
CA ARG A 74 4.24 10.10 -13.83
C ARG A 74 3.36 10.95 -12.93
N LEU A 75 2.63 10.33 -12.01
CA LEU A 75 1.76 11.03 -11.06
C LEU A 75 2.55 12.03 -10.21
N LEU A 76 3.73 11.64 -9.73
CA LEU A 76 4.59 12.51 -8.92
C LEU A 76 5.12 13.73 -9.65
N TYR A 77 5.30 13.65 -10.96
CA TYR A 77 5.81 14.78 -11.75
C TYR A 77 4.71 15.68 -12.35
N GLN A 78 3.49 15.21 -12.47
CA GLN A 78 2.50 15.84 -13.35
C GLN A 78 1.17 16.24 -12.68
N GLU A 79 0.82 15.70 -11.50
CA GLU A 79 -0.58 15.77 -11.04
C GLU A 79 -0.75 16.25 -9.60
N THR A 80 -0.90 17.57 -9.42
CA THR A 80 -1.22 18.17 -8.12
C THR A 80 -2.60 17.72 -7.59
N GLU A 81 -3.61 17.56 -8.43
CA GLU A 81 -4.95 17.12 -8.03
C GLU A 81 -4.94 15.70 -7.46
N THR A 82 -4.17 14.79 -8.08
CA THR A 82 -3.99 13.42 -7.56
C THR A 82 -3.41 13.43 -6.16
N LEU A 83 -2.37 14.23 -5.92
CA LEU A 83 -1.75 14.32 -4.59
C LEU A 83 -2.70 14.91 -3.55
N ASP A 84 -3.53 15.89 -3.91
CA ASP A 84 -4.54 16.47 -3.02
C ASP A 84 -5.63 15.46 -2.64
N LYS A 85 -6.13 14.69 -3.61
CA LYS A 85 -7.09 13.61 -3.35
C LYS A 85 -6.47 12.51 -2.47
N LEU A 86 -5.24 12.08 -2.77
CA LEU A 86 -4.51 11.11 -1.93
C LEU A 86 -4.31 11.63 -0.51
N LYS A 87 -3.89 12.88 -0.35
CA LYS A 87 -3.69 13.51 0.95
C LYS A 87 -4.94 13.43 1.82
N LYS A 88 -6.09 13.78 1.28
CA LYS A 88 -7.38 13.71 1.99
C LYS A 88 -7.78 12.28 2.30
N SER A 89 -7.64 11.36 1.34
CA SER A 89 -7.94 9.94 1.51
C SER A 89 -7.12 9.31 2.64
N ILE A 90 -5.80 9.57 2.63
CA ILE A 90 -4.89 9.08 3.67
C ILE A 90 -5.23 9.67 5.04
N ALA A 91 -5.66 10.93 5.10
CA ALA A 91 -6.08 11.54 6.35
C ALA A 91 -7.27 10.82 6.99
N HIS A 92 -8.25 10.39 6.19
CA HIS A 92 -9.45 9.69 6.63
C HIS A 92 -9.23 8.18 6.91
N ALA A 93 -8.26 7.54 6.23
CA ALA A 93 -7.97 6.13 6.43
C ALA A 93 -7.49 5.82 7.86
N GLU A 94 -7.90 4.69 8.41
CA GLU A 94 -7.43 4.16 9.69
C GLU A 94 -6.03 3.55 9.55
N ILE A 95 -5.78 2.87 8.42
CA ILE A 95 -4.49 2.31 8.03
C ILE A 95 -4.16 2.78 6.62
N CYS A 96 -2.92 3.21 6.40
CA CYS A 96 -2.35 3.49 5.09
C CYS A 96 -1.22 2.49 4.83
N ALA A 97 -1.44 1.56 3.91
CA ALA A 97 -0.46 0.56 3.50
C ALA A 97 0.14 0.94 2.15
N MET A 98 1.46 0.90 2.07
CA MET A 98 2.23 1.29 0.89
C MET A 98 3.14 0.16 0.45
N VAL A 99 3.25 -0.05 -0.84
CA VAL A 99 4.16 -1.05 -1.40
C VAL A 99 5.10 -0.36 -2.39
N SER A 100 6.39 -0.67 -2.30
CA SER A 100 7.41 -0.15 -3.22
C SER A 100 7.35 1.38 -3.38
N GLU A 101 7.24 1.92 -4.63
CA GLU A 101 7.15 3.35 -4.93
C GLU A 101 5.86 4.02 -4.39
N GLY A 102 4.89 3.26 -3.93
CA GLY A 102 3.70 3.79 -3.25
C GLY A 102 4.06 4.66 -2.05
N ALA A 103 5.14 4.32 -1.34
CA ALA A 103 5.65 5.13 -0.24
C ALA A 103 6.06 6.55 -0.66
N ALA A 104 6.59 6.71 -1.88
CA ALA A 104 6.94 8.02 -2.40
C ALA A 104 5.70 8.88 -2.69
N MET A 105 4.63 8.28 -3.22
CA MET A 105 3.37 9.00 -3.44
C MET A 105 2.80 9.51 -2.12
N VAL A 106 2.78 8.66 -1.10
CA VAL A 106 2.34 9.05 0.25
C VAL A 106 3.26 10.09 0.88
N SER A 107 4.58 9.99 0.67
CA SER A 107 5.55 11.00 1.14
C SER A 107 5.25 12.40 0.60
N GLN A 108 4.90 12.51 -0.68
CA GLN A 108 4.59 13.81 -1.31
C GLN A 108 3.31 14.46 -0.80
N THR A 109 2.45 13.71 -0.11
CA THR A 109 1.29 14.27 0.60
C THR A 109 1.66 14.90 1.95
N GLY A 110 2.91 14.73 2.42
CA GLY A 110 3.40 15.22 3.70
C GLY A 110 3.15 14.31 4.90
N HIS A 111 2.39 13.21 4.74
CA HIS A 111 2.03 12.33 5.83
C HIS A 111 3.20 11.50 6.40
N LEU A 112 4.28 11.30 5.62
CA LEU A 112 5.44 10.53 6.05
C LEU A 112 6.59 11.40 6.58
N PHE A 113 6.41 12.70 6.74
CA PHE A 113 7.46 13.54 7.29
C PHE A 113 7.88 13.08 8.69
N ARG A 114 9.17 12.76 8.85
CA ARG A 114 9.77 12.16 10.06
C ARG A 114 9.20 10.80 10.46
N ARG A 115 8.60 10.07 9.52
CA ARG A 115 8.15 8.70 9.71
C ARG A 115 9.17 7.72 9.17
N LYS A 116 9.12 6.49 9.70
CA LYS A 116 9.92 5.36 9.23
C LYS A 116 9.16 4.58 8.16
N ILE A 117 9.88 4.11 7.15
CA ILE A 117 9.36 3.23 6.10
C ILE A 117 10.36 2.11 5.79
N ALA A 118 9.89 1.03 5.18
CA ALA A 118 10.76 0.03 4.56
C ALA A 118 11.54 0.67 3.40
N GLU A 119 12.73 0.17 3.14
CA GLU A 119 13.60 0.69 2.11
C GLU A 119 12.95 0.60 0.73
N CYS A 120 12.80 1.74 0.06
CA CYS A 120 12.31 1.82 -1.31
C CYS A 120 13.46 1.56 -2.29
N LYS A 121 13.36 0.49 -3.10
CA LYS A 121 14.42 0.07 -4.04
C LYS A 121 14.44 0.91 -5.32
N VAL A 122 14.73 2.20 -5.17
CA VAL A 122 14.87 3.16 -6.26
C VAL A 122 16.21 3.87 -6.21
N GLY A 123 16.60 4.55 -7.28
CA GLY A 123 17.88 5.25 -7.32
C GLY A 123 17.97 6.43 -6.34
N GLU A 124 19.16 6.71 -5.83
CA GLU A 124 19.43 7.74 -4.82
C GLU A 124 18.94 9.15 -5.20
N ASN A 125 19.03 9.52 -6.47
CA ASN A 125 18.50 10.82 -6.94
C ASN A 125 16.99 10.90 -6.77
N TRP A 126 16.30 9.79 -7.02
CA TRP A 126 14.86 9.71 -6.88
C TRP A 126 14.44 9.76 -5.41
N LYS A 127 15.16 9.04 -4.52
CA LYS A 127 14.94 9.12 -3.06
C LYS A 127 15.09 10.56 -2.55
N ARG A 128 16.14 11.25 -2.97
CA ARG A 128 16.35 12.67 -2.59
C ARG A 128 15.22 13.60 -3.01
N MET A 129 14.59 13.32 -4.14
CA MET A 129 13.49 14.14 -4.65
C MET A 129 12.16 13.85 -3.94
N PHE A 130 11.84 12.58 -3.68
CA PHE A 130 10.50 12.17 -3.29
C PHE A 130 10.38 11.59 -1.88
N LEU A 131 11.50 11.26 -1.23
CA LEU A 131 11.54 10.73 0.14
C LEU A 131 12.27 11.67 1.13
N ALA A 132 12.40 12.95 0.79
CA ALA A 132 13.05 13.91 1.67
C ALA A 132 12.31 14.03 3.01
N GLY A 133 13.05 13.85 4.11
CA GLY A 133 12.48 13.91 5.47
C GLY A 133 11.76 12.64 5.93
N VAL A 134 11.86 11.55 5.17
CA VAL A 134 11.41 10.21 5.54
C VAL A 134 12.62 9.38 5.96
N TYR A 135 12.46 8.50 6.95
CA TYR A 135 13.52 7.63 7.45
C TYR A 135 13.33 6.22 6.92
N GLU A 136 14.18 5.79 5.99
CA GLU A 136 14.21 4.40 5.55
C GLU A 136 14.88 3.52 6.62
N VAL A 137 14.31 2.35 6.90
CA VAL A 137 14.88 1.33 7.79
C VAL A 137 15.60 0.29 6.94
N PRO A 138 16.97 0.30 6.93
CA PRO A 138 17.73 -0.61 6.09
C PRO A 138 17.47 -2.08 6.45
N GLY A 139 17.27 -2.91 5.43
CA GLY A 139 17.10 -4.36 5.59
C GLY A 139 15.72 -4.79 6.11
N ALA A 140 14.85 -3.87 6.51
CA ALA A 140 13.49 -4.24 6.91
C ALA A 140 12.67 -4.69 5.69
N SER A 141 12.03 -5.84 5.79
CA SER A 141 11.11 -6.34 4.76
C SER A 141 9.86 -5.45 4.68
N TRP A 142 9.32 -5.07 5.83
CA TRP A 142 8.27 -4.06 5.96
C TRP A 142 8.39 -3.32 7.30
N VAL A 143 7.74 -2.17 7.39
CA VAL A 143 7.80 -1.27 8.56
C VAL A 143 6.40 -0.78 8.89
N ALA A 144 6.05 -0.75 10.20
CA ALA A 144 4.89 -0.05 10.73
C ALA A 144 5.35 1.17 11.56
N ASP A 145 4.78 2.34 11.28
CA ASP A 145 4.96 3.56 12.07
C ASP A 145 3.61 4.26 12.27
N GLY A 146 2.97 3.98 13.38
CA GLY A 146 1.60 4.39 13.65
C GLY A 146 0.63 3.71 12.67
N LYS A 147 -0.19 4.51 11.95
CA LYS A 147 -1.12 3.97 10.95
C LYS A 147 -0.49 3.69 9.59
N TYR A 148 0.81 3.94 9.41
CA TYR A 148 1.52 3.81 8.14
C TYR A 148 2.30 2.50 8.11
N TYR A 149 1.95 1.63 7.17
CA TYR A 149 2.60 0.37 6.90
C TYR A 149 3.26 0.44 5.53
N SER A 150 4.51 0.04 5.43
CA SER A 150 5.25 0.10 4.16
C SER A 150 6.03 -1.18 3.92
N ALA A 151 5.89 -1.77 2.75
CA ALA A 151 6.63 -2.95 2.31
C ALA A 151 7.66 -2.58 1.23
N SER A 152 8.85 -3.15 1.32
CA SER A 152 9.95 -2.87 0.39
C SER A 152 9.73 -3.44 -1.02
N ASN A 153 8.82 -4.39 -1.17
CA ASN A 153 8.48 -5.06 -2.43
C ASN A 153 7.17 -5.86 -2.31
N ALA A 154 6.70 -6.40 -3.43
CA ALA A 154 5.47 -7.18 -3.53
C ALA A 154 5.43 -8.39 -2.57
N PHE A 155 6.53 -9.16 -2.43
CA PHE A 155 6.54 -10.32 -1.54
C PHE A 155 6.47 -9.91 -0.08
N SER A 156 7.17 -8.86 0.32
CA SER A 156 7.08 -8.30 1.67
C SER A 156 5.69 -7.73 1.97
N SER A 157 4.93 -7.33 0.95
CA SER A 157 3.57 -6.82 1.14
C SER A 157 2.59 -7.89 1.62
N LEU A 158 2.82 -9.17 1.27
CA LEU A 158 2.02 -10.28 1.78
C LEU A 158 2.18 -10.41 3.30
N ALA A 159 3.42 -10.46 3.79
CA ALA A 159 3.71 -10.54 5.23
C ALA A 159 3.20 -9.30 5.98
N MET A 160 3.39 -8.10 5.42
CA MET A 160 2.83 -6.86 5.95
C MET A 160 1.31 -6.93 6.08
N THR A 161 0.63 -7.42 5.06
CA THR A 161 -0.84 -7.48 5.04
C THR A 161 -1.39 -8.56 5.98
N LEU A 162 -0.69 -9.71 6.10
CA LEU A 162 -1.02 -10.73 7.09
C LEU A 162 -0.86 -10.19 8.52
N SER A 163 0.17 -9.37 8.77
CA SER A 163 0.34 -8.72 10.06
C SER A 163 -0.74 -7.66 10.33
N ILE A 164 -1.18 -6.90 9.33
CA ILE A 164 -2.36 -6.01 9.44
C ILE A 164 -3.62 -6.82 9.75
N LEU A 165 -3.79 -7.96 9.08
CA LEU A 165 -4.93 -8.86 9.33
C LEU A 165 -4.92 -9.37 10.76
N ALA A 166 -3.78 -9.83 11.28
CA ALA A 166 -3.64 -10.29 12.67
C ALA A 166 -3.94 -9.17 13.67
N ASP A 167 -3.46 -7.95 13.42
CA ASP A 167 -3.69 -6.78 14.30
C ASP A 167 -5.19 -6.35 14.33
N LEU A 168 -5.93 -6.58 13.23
CA LEU A 168 -7.34 -6.19 13.11
C LEU A 168 -8.34 -7.30 13.47
N THR A 169 -7.90 -8.54 13.50
CA THR A 169 -8.73 -9.71 13.83
C THR A 169 -8.07 -10.52 14.96
N ASP A 170 -7.39 -11.59 14.61
CA ASP A 170 -6.55 -12.39 15.51
C ASP A 170 -5.49 -13.16 14.70
N LEU A 171 -4.56 -13.80 15.43
CA LEU A 171 -3.44 -14.54 14.85
C LEU A 171 -3.94 -15.77 14.05
N ASP A 172 -4.95 -16.49 14.57
CA ASP A 172 -5.45 -17.72 13.95
C ASP A 172 -6.07 -17.42 12.56
N VAL A 173 -6.75 -16.28 12.41
CA VAL A 173 -7.31 -15.83 11.12
C VAL A 173 -6.18 -15.51 10.12
N ALA A 174 -5.13 -14.84 10.58
CA ALA A 174 -3.99 -14.51 9.72
C ALA A 174 -3.20 -15.77 9.30
N GLU A 175 -2.98 -16.73 10.21
CA GLU A 175 -2.34 -18.01 9.91
C GLU A 175 -3.19 -18.85 8.92
N ALA A 176 -4.51 -18.87 9.08
CA ALA A 176 -5.41 -19.55 8.16
C ALA A 176 -5.35 -18.92 6.76
N ALA A 177 -5.36 -17.58 6.67
CA ALA A 177 -5.22 -16.87 5.39
C ALA A 177 -3.85 -17.13 4.75
N ALA A 178 -2.76 -17.11 5.51
CA ALA A 178 -1.43 -17.45 5.02
C ALA A 178 -1.36 -18.87 4.47
N GLY A 179 -1.98 -19.83 5.15
CA GLY A 179 -2.09 -21.22 4.70
C GLY A 179 -2.87 -21.38 3.40
N GLN A 180 -3.97 -20.63 3.24
CA GLN A 180 -4.79 -20.67 2.02
C GLN A 180 -4.05 -20.17 0.78
N ILE A 181 -3.27 -19.09 0.91
CA ILE A 181 -2.48 -18.53 -0.19
C ILE A 181 -1.11 -19.20 -0.36
N GLY A 182 -0.76 -20.15 0.52
CA GLY A 182 0.54 -20.84 0.49
C GLY A 182 1.73 -19.93 0.83
N CYS A 183 1.50 -18.87 1.61
CA CYS A 183 2.53 -17.93 2.04
C CYS A 183 3.15 -18.41 3.35
N ALA A 184 4.47 -18.59 3.38
CA ALA A 184 5.20 -18.74 4.64
C ALA A 184 5.21 -17.39 5.36
N TRP A 185 4.56 -17.32 6.50
CA TRP A 185 4.48 -16.11 7.32
C TRP A 185 4.83 -16.42 8.77
N ASP A 186 5.61 -15.56 9.36
CA ASP A 186 6.00 -15.60 10.76
C ASP A 186 5.65 -14.27 11.41
N ALA A 187 4.77 -14.30 12.39
CA ALA A 187 4.34 -13.12 13.15
C ALA A 187 5.48 -12.50 13.99
N GLU A 188 6.51 -13.28 14.32
CA GLU A 188 7.67 -12.89 15.13
C GLU A 188 8.92 -12.57 14.28
N ASP A 189 8.77 -12.39 12.94
CA ASP A 189 9.89 -12.10 12.04
C ASP A 189 10.67 -10.86 12.50
N GLU A 190 11.94 -11.06 12.86
CA GLU A 190 12.84 -9.99 13.33
C GLU A 190 13.26 -9.01 12.21
N THR A 191 13.01 -9.31 10.94
CA THR A 191 13.28 -8.39 9.82
C THR A 191 12.21 -7.29 9.67
N VAL A 192 11.24 -7.30 10.56
CA VAL A 192 10.13 -6.35 10.63
C VAL A 192 10.44 -5.27 11.65
N TYR A 193 10.04 -4.05 11.35
CA TYR A 193 10.07 -2.92 12.28
C TYR A 193 8.64 -2.48 12.61
N ARG A 194 8.27 -2.60 13.89
CA ARG A 194 6.98 -2.16 14.43
C ARG A 194 7.13 -1.02 15.45
#